data_1e907ea769ad2d38984d9191344cc6df
#
_entry.id   1e907ea769ad2d38984d9191344cc6df
#
_cell.length_a   1.000
_cell.length_b   1.000
_cell.length_c   1.000
_cell.angle_alpha   90.00
_cell.angle_beta   90.00
_cell.angle_gamma   90.00
#
_symmetry.space_group_name_H-M   'P 1'
#
loop_
_entity.id
_entity.type
_entity.pdbx_description
1 polymer ?
#
loop_
_entity_poly.entity_id
_entity_poly.type
_entity_poly.pdbx_seq_one_letter_code
_entity_poly.pdbx_strand_id
1 'polypeptide(L)'
;MSINPNPSFQEVVTKVLKENYVNCEGRARRYEFWMFVLFEIIVGVVVGFIVGFLIGLLGIKSLSFLIYVPDLVFLCPSFSLVVRRLHDIGKPGIYVLLAFIPLVGGIILLVFMCTDSVPETNEYGPSPKYGNVNPSSLNIDPRNMSPTP
;
A
#
# COMPACT_ATOMS: atom_id res chain seq x y z
N MET A 1 -15.59 12.80 -7.10
CA MET A 1 -14.42 12.08 -7.61
C MET A 1 -14.88 10.69 -8.02
N SER A 2 -14.84 10.33 -9.29
CA SER A 2 -15.30 9.02 -9.76
C SER A 2 -14.31 7.95 -9.25
N ILE A 3 -14.81 7.01 -8.47
CA ILE A 3 -14.01 5.88 -7.99
C ILE A 3 -13.78 4.96 -9.20
N ASN A 4 -12.55 4.93 -9.71
CA ASN A 4 -12.19 3.94 -10.71
C ASN A 4 -12.10 2.56 -10.01
N PRO A 5 -12.99 1.61 -10.33
CA PRO A 5 -13.00 0.32 -9.65
C PRO A 5 -11.73 -0.51 -9.92
N ASN A 6 -11.04 -0.26 -11.04
CA ASN A 6 -9.82 -0.95 -11.43
C ASN A 6 -8.79 0.06 -11.97
N PRO A 7 -8.08 0.80 -11.08
CA PRO A 7 -7.04 1.72 -11.53
C PRO A 7 -5.91 0.92 -12.20
N SER A 8 -5.37 1.48 -13.28
CA SER A 8 -4.21 0.92 -13.95
C SER A 8 -2.97 1.00 -13.05
N PHE A 9 -1.95 0.18 -13.34
CA PHE A 9 -0.67 0.22 -12.63
C PHE A 9 -0.06 1.64 -12.59
N GLN A 10 -0.09 2.34 -13.73
CA GLN A 10 0.44 3.71 -13.83
C GLN A 10 -0.35 4.71 -12.98
N GLU A 11 -1.68 4.58 -12.94
CA GLU A 11 -2.54 5.43 -12.09
C GLU A 11 -2.22 5.23 -10.60
N VAL A 12 -2.03 3.99 -10.16
CA VAL A 12 -1.66 3.67 -8.77
C VAL A 12 -0.33 4.31 -8.41
N VAL A 13 0.71 4.08 -9.21
CA VAL A 13 2.05 4.63 -8.96
C VAL A 13 2.03 6.16 -8.96
N THR A 14 1.34 6.77 -9.94
CA THR A 14 1.21 8.23 -10.03
C THR A 14 0.48 8.80 -8.83
N LYS A 15 -0.62 8.18 -8.41
CA LYS A 15 -1.40 8.58 -7.24
C LYS A 15 -0.57 8.53 -5.95
N VAL A 16 0.23 7.47 -5.75
CA VAL A 16 1.07 7.34 -4.56
C VAL A 16 2.21 8.34 -4.58
N LEU A 17 2.91 8.48 -5.71
CA LEU A 17 4.12 9.32 -5.78
C LEU A 17 3.82 10.82 -5.91
N LYS A 18 2.72 11.22 -6.57
CA LYS A 18 2.42 12.64 -6.81
C LYS A 18 1.39 13.21 -5.84
N GLU A 19 0.34 12.45 -5.55
CA GLU A 19 -0.77 12.96 -4.75
C GLU A 19 -0.62 12.64 -3.26
N ASN A 20 0.00 11.50 -2.94
CA ASN A 20 0.02 10.95 -1.60
C ASN A 20 1.42 10.58 -1.10
N TYR A 21 2.45 11.31 -1.53
CA TYR A 21 3.84 11.00 -1.18
C TYR A 21 4.09 10.98 0.33
N VAL A 22 3.53 11.94 1.08
CA VAL A 22 3.58 12.03 2.55
C VAL A 22 2.19 12.08 3.19
N ASN A 23 1.13 11.98 2.39
CA ASN A 23 -0.23 12.11 2.88
C ASN A 23 -0.71 10.80 3.51
N CYS A 24 -0.86 10.79 4.82
CA CYS A 24 -1.37 9.66 5.60
C CYS A 24 -2.89 9.67 5.75
N GLU A 25 -3.61 10.67 5.21
CA GLU A 25 -5.05 10.77 5.31
C GLU A 25 -5.78 9.87 4.29
N GLY A 26 -7.01 9.50 4.63
CA GLY A 26 -7.86 8.67 3.78
C GLY A 26 -7.53 7.19 3.85
N ARG A 27 -7.95 6.44 2.84
CA ARG A 27 -7.88 4.97 2.80
C ARG A 27 -7.20 4.50 1.52
N ALA A 28 -6.47 3.39 1.60
CA ALA A 28 -5.83 2.74 0.45
C ALA A 28 -6.28 1.27 0.33
N ARG A 29 -6.69 0.86 -0.86
CA ARG A 29 -7.11 -0.52 -1.15
C ARG A 29 -5.91 -1.46 -1.12
N ARG A 30 -6.15 -2.76 -0.81
CA ARG A 30 -5.11 -3.81 -0.92
C ARG A 30 -4.48 -3.87 -2.31
N TYR A 31 -5.27 -3.62 -3.38
CA TYR A 31 -4.76 -3.58 -4.75
C TYR A 31 -3.72 -2.46 -4.93
N GLU A 32 -4.02 -1.24 -4.47
CA GLU A 32 -3.09 -0.11 -4.53
C GLU A 32 -1.79 -0.40 -3.78
N PHE A 33 -1.91 -1.01 -2.59
CA PHE A 33 -0.77 -1.41 -1.78
C PHE A 33 0.15 -2.41 -2.51
N TRP A 34 -0.41 -3.52 -2.98
CA TRP A 34 0.40 -4.57 -3.61
C TRP A 34 0.98 -4.15 -4.96
N MET A 35 0.27 -3.31 -5.73
CA MET A 35 0.79 -2.77 -6.99
C MET A 35 1.97 -1.82 -6.74
N PHE A 36 1.93 -1.03 -5.66
CA PHE A 36 3.06 -0.17 -5.31
C PHE A 36 4.25 -0.96 -4.78
N VAL A 37 4.04 -1.99 -3.96
CA VAL A 37 5.08 -2.93 -3.53
C VAL A 37 5.74 -3.60 -4.74
N LEU A 38 4.95 -4.04 -5.71
CA LEU A 38 5.50 -4.59 -6.96
C LEU A 38 6.36 -3.57 -7.71
N PHE A 39 5.92 -2.33 -7.77
CA PHE A 39 6.72 -1.24 -8.37
C PHE A 39 8.06 -1.05 -7.65
N GLU A 40 8.08 -1.02 -6.32
CA GLU A 40 9.30 -0.90 -5.52
C GLU A 40 10.26 -2.06 -5.78
N ILE A 41 9.75 -3.29 -5.83
CA ILE A 41 10.56 -4.49 -6.14
C ILE A 41 11.18 -4.36 -7.53
N ILE A 42 10.40 -3.98 -8.55
CA ILE A 42 10.90 -3.81 -9.92
C ILE A 42 12.01 -2.75 -9.95
N VAL A 43 11.81 -1.60 -9.34
CA VAL A 43 12.82 -0.54 -9.30
C VAL A 43 14.07 -1.00 -8.56
N GLY A 44 13.91 -1.66 -7.40
CA GLY A 44 15.05 -2.20 -6.64
C GLY A 44 15.88 -3.22 -7.43
N VAL A 45 15.20 -4.14 -8.14
CA VAL A 45 15.87 -5.14 -9.00
C VAL A 45 16.63 -4.45 -10.15
N VAL A 46 16.01 -3.49 -10.83
CA VAL A 46 16.62 -2.76 -11.95
C VAL A 46 17.84 -1.96 -11.48
N VAL A 47 17.69 -1.21 -10.39
CA VAL A 47 18.80 -0.42 -9.83
C VAL A 47 19.91 -1.34 -9.33
N GLY A 48 19.58 -2.41 -8.61
CA GLY A 48 20.54 -3.40 -8.13
C GLY A 48 21.33 -4.04 -9.26
N PHE A 49 20.64 -4.39 -10.36
CA PHE A 49 21.29 -4.95 -11.55
C PHE A 49 22.26 -3.94 -12.21
N ILE A 50 21.81 -2.70 -12.42
CA ILE A 50 22.64 -1.65 -13.04
C ILE A 50 23.86 -1.35 -12.18
N VAL A 51 23.67 -1.14 -10.87
CA VAL A 51 24.77 -0.84 -9.95
C VAL A 51 25.73 -2.00 -9.83
N GLY A 52 25.23 -3.24 -9.72
CA GLY A 52 26.07 -4.44 -9.68
C GLY A 52 26.90 -4.62 -10.95
N PHE A 53 26.29 -4.38 -12.12
CA PHE A 53 26.98 -4.41 -13.40
C PHE A 53 28.10 -3.35 -13.48
N LEU A 54 27.82 -2.11 -13.07
CA LEU A 54 28.81 -1.03 -13.04
C LEU A 54 29.96 -1.32 -12.08
N ILE A 55 29.68 -1.87 -10.90
CA ILE A 55 30.74 -2.28 -9.95
C ILE A 55 31.60 -3.36 -10.55
N GLY A 56 30.98 -4.36 -11.20
CA GLY A 56 31.74 -5.44 -11.89
C GLY A 56 32.63 -4.93 -13.02
N LEU A 57 32.15 -3.95 -13.79
CA LEU A 57 32.88 -3.38 -14.92
C LEU A 57 34.02 -2.42 -14.51
N LEU A 58 33.72 -1.52 -13.55
CA LEU A 58 34.63 -0.43 -13.16
C LEU A 58 35.47 -0.76 -11.93
N GLY A 59 35.15 -1.80 -11.18
CA GLY A 59 35.82 -2.17 -9.94
C GLY A 59 35.57 -1.20 -8.76
N ILE A 60 34.66 -0.22 -8.93
CA ILE A 60 34.42 0.86 -7.94
C ILE A 60 33.39 0.39 -6.93
N LYS A 61 33.83 -0.24 -5.85
CA LYS A 61 32.96 -0.76 -4.78
C LYS A 61 32.18 0.32 -4.05
N SER A 62 32.68 1.56 -4.03
CA SER A 62 31.98 2.70 -3.39
C SER A 62 30.62 3.00 -4.02
N LEU A 63 30.31 2.55 -5.25
CA LEU A 63 28.99 2.72 -5.86
C LEU A 63 27.89 1.87 -5.20
N SER A 64 28.26 0.91 -4.34
CA SER A 64 27.27 0.02 -3.70
C SER A 64 26.20 0.76 -2.87
N PHE A 65 26.48 1.97 -2.37
CA PHE A 65 25.49 2.77 -1.64
C PHE A 65 24.29 3.17 -2.52
N LEU A 66 24.47 3.25 -3.83
CA LEU A 66 23.38 3.60 -4.76
C LEU A 66 22.24 2.57 -4.77
N ILE A 67 22.50 1.34 -4.31
CA ILE A 67 21.46 0.31 -4.18
C ILE A 67 20.38 0.74 -3.17
N TYR A 68 20.74 1.53 -2.14
CA TYR A 68 19.82 1.98 -1.10
C TYR A 68 19.06 3.26 -1.47
N VAL A 69 19.39 3.90 -2.60
CA VAL A 69 18.71 5.15 -3.01
C VAL A 69 17.22 4.97 -3.24
N PRO A 70 16.74 3.91 -3.92
CA PRO A 70 15.30 3.67 -4.04
C PRO A 70 14.59 3.53 -2.69
N ASP A 71 15.17 2.78 -1.76
CA ASP A 71 14.58 2.57 -0.43
C ASP A 71 14.40 3.90 0.33
N LEU A 72 15.39 4.80 0.22
CA LEU A 72 15.32 6.11 0.84
C LEU A 72 14.25 7.00 0.18
N VAL A 73 14.16 6.96 -1.15
CA VAL A 73 13.16 7.74 -1.90
C VAL A 73 11.75 7.23 -1.62
N PHE A 74 11.57 5.92 -1.53
CA PHE A 74 10.23 5.32 -1.34
C PHE A 74 9.83 5.20 0.14
N LEU A 75 10.71 5.50 1.09
CA LEU A 75 10.43 5.41 2.52
C LEU A 75 9.14 6.18 2.91
N CYS A 76 9.02 7.44 2.47
CA CYS A 76 7.87 8.28 2.81
C CYS A 76 6.57 7.79 2.15
N PRO A 77 6.51 7.53 0.82
CA PRO A 77 5.27 7.05 0.20
C PRO A 77 4.87 5.66 0.67
N SER A 78 5.82 4.75 0.95
CA SER A 78 5.53 3.43 1.52
C SER A 78 4.94 3.54 2.92
N PHE A 79 5.51 4.40 3.77
CA PHE A 79 4.98 4.66 5.10
C PHE A 79 3.55 5.22 5.03
N SER A 80 3.33 6.25 4.21
CA SER A 80 2.02 6.85 3.98
C SER A 80 1.00 5.80 3.49
N LEU A 81 1.40 4.96 2.56
CA LEU A 81 0.55 3.92 1.99
C LEU A 81 0.18 2.84 3.04
N VAL A 82 1.13 2.42 3.90
CA VAL A 82 0.86 1.48 5.00
C VAL A 82 -0.15 2.07 5.98
N VAL A 83 0.01 3.33 6.38
CA VAL A 83 -0.93 4.01 7.29
C VAL A 83 -2.33 4.06 6.67
N ARG A 84 -2.45 4.48 5.42
CA ARG A 84 -3.73 4.53 4.69
C ARG A 84 -4.35 3.16 4.49
N ARG A 85 -3.52 2.12 4.41
CA ARG A 85 -3.98 0.73 4.35
C ARG A 85 -4.54 0.26 5.68
N LEU A 86 -3.91 0.64 6.81
CA LEU A 86 -4.44 0.39 8.15
C LEU A 86 -5.80 1.09 8.35
N HIS A 87 -5.94 2.33 7.90
CA HIS A 87 -7.19 3.07 7.91
C HIS A 87 -8.30 2.36 7.11
N ASP A 88 -7.95 1.70 6.01
CA ASP A 88 -8.90 1.00 5.15
C ASP A 88 -9.52 -0.25 5.81
N ILE A 89 -8.79 -0.86 6.73
CA ILE A 89 -9.29 -1.98 7.56
C ILE A 89 -9.83 -1.53 8.93
N GLY A 90 -10.05 -0.21 9.12
CA GLY A 90 -10.56 0.36 10.37
C GLY A 90 -9.57 0.33 11.53
N LYS A 91 -8.27 0.31 11.25
CA LYS A 91 -7.21 0.33 12.27
C LYS A 91 -6.53 1.70 12.28
N PRO A 92 -6.20 2.25 13.46
CA PRO A 92 -5.43 3.48 13.56
C PRO A 92 -4.00 3.30 13.03
N GLY A 93 -3.45 4.35 12.41
CA GLY A 93 -2.12 4.32 11.81
C GLY A 93 -0.98 3.98 12.77
N ILE A 94 -1.19 4.14 14.09
CA ILE A 94 -0.20 3.76 15.12
C ILE A 94 0.23 2.29 15.05
N TYR A 95 -0.61 1.41 14.47
CA TYR A 95 -0.26 0.00 14.27
C TYR A 95 0.93 -0.20 13.32
N VAL A 96 1.36 0.82 12.58
CA VAL A 96 2.62 0.76 11.82
C VAL A 96 3.82 0.49 12.73
N LEU A 97 3.75 0.92 14.01
CA LEU A 97 4.81 0.67 14.99
C LEU A 97 5.03 -0.82 15.30
N LEU A 98 4.09 -1.69 14.92
CA LEU A 98 4.31 -3.14 14.97
C LEU A 98 5.51 -3.56 14.14
N ALA A 99 5.89 -2.78 13.10
CA ALA A 99 7.09 -3.05 12.31
C ALA A 99 8.37 -3.12 13.17
N PHE A 100 8.40 -2.45 14.34
CA PHE A 100 9.54 -2.47 15.25
C PHE A 100 9.60 -3.73 16.12
N ILE A 101 8.54 -4.56 16.14
CA ILE A 101 8.54 -5.85 16.83
C ILE A 101 9.07 -6.90 15.86
N PRO A 102 10.30 -7.39 16.04
CA PRO A 102 10.90 -8.31 15.08
C PRO A 102 10.07 -9.60 14.98
N LEU A 103 9.94 -10.12 13.78
CA LEU A 103 9.24 -11.33 13.38
C LEU A 103 7.72 -11.23 13.57
N VAL A 104 7.23 -11.10 14.81
CA VAL A 104 5.79 -11.11 15.14
C VAL A 104 5.07 -9.91 14.55
N GLY A 105 5.62 -8.72 14.69
CA GLY A 105 5.00 -7.49 14.18
C GLY A 105 4.91 -7.47 12.66
N GLY A 106 5.94 -7.95 11.97
CA GLY A 106 5.92 -8.08 10.50
C GLY A 106 4.84 -9.03 10.00
N ILE A 107 4.65 -10.17 10.70
CA ILE A 107 3.58 -11.13 10.36
C ILE A 107 2.20 -10.50 10.56
N ILE A 108 1.99 -9.80 11.68
CA ILE A 108 0.71 -9.13 11.96
C ILE A 108 0.43 -8.06 10.91
N LEU A 109 1.42 -7.23 10.57
CA LEU A 109 1.27 -6.23 9.51
C LEU A 109 0.97 -6.88 8.16
N LEU A 110 1.65 -7.97 7.81
CA LEU A 110 1.38 -8.69 6.57
C LEU A 110 -0.07 -9.18 6.52
N VAL A 111 -0.60 -9.73 7.61
CA VAL A 111 -2.01 -10.13 7.71
C VAL A 111 -2.93 -8.92 7.50
N PHE A 112 -2.63 -7.77 8.10
CA PHE A 112 -3.40 -6.54 7.91
C PHE A 112 -3.36 -6.05 6.45
N MET A 113 -2.21 -6.15 5.78
CA MET A 113 -2.10 -5.78 4.36
C MET A 113 -2.89 -6.72 3.44
N CYS A 114 -3.05 -7.98 3.82
CA CYS A 114 -3.84 -8.99 3.08
C CYS A 114 -5.33 -8.95 3.41
N THR A 115 -5.76 -8.40 4.56
CA THR A 115 -7.17 -8.31 4.98
C THR A 115 -7.97 -7.47 3.98
N ASP A 116 -9.23 -7.76 3.72
CA ASP A 116 -10.04 -6.96 2.78
C ASP A 116 -10.47 -5.61 3.38
N SER A 117 -10.87 -4.69 2.52
CA SER A 117 -11.35 -3.36 2.90
C SER A 117 -12.66 -3.46 3.66
N VAL A 118 -12.84 -2.65 4.70
CA VAL A 118 -14.13 -2.50 5.39
C VAL A 118 -15.10 -1.80 4.43
N PRO A 119 -16.29 -2.38 4.15
CA PRO A 119 -17.24 -1.81 3.20
C PRO A 119 -17.80 -0.46 3.63
N GLU A 120 -17.98 -0.29 4.92
CA GLU A 120 -18.61 0.89 5.52
C GLU A 120 -17.70 2.12 5.48
N THR A 121 -18.32 3.30 5.47
CA THR A 121 -17.61 4.55 5.71
C THR A 121 -17.14 4.56 7.16
N ASN A 122 -15.86 4.78 7.38
CA ASN A 122 -15.27 4.91 8.70
C ASN A 122 -14.76 6.33 8.96
N GLU A 123 -14.11 6.56 10.11
CA GLU A 123 -13.54 7.86 10.50
C GLU A 123 -12.51 8.42 9.48
N TYR A 124 -11.93 7.57 8.63
CA TYR A 124 -10.95 7.93 7.60
C TYR A 124 -11.58 8.17 6.22
N GLY A 125 -12.91 8.04 6.10
CA GLY A 125 -13.65 8.31 4.89
C GLY A 125 -14.34 7.10 4.26
N PRO A 126 -14.94 7.29 3.06
CA PRO A 126 -15.65 6.25 2.35
C PRO A 126 -14.70 5.16 1.86
N SER A 127 -15.24 3.94 1.72
CA SER A 127 -14.46 2.81 1.21
C SER A 127 -14.01 3.05 -0.25
N PRO A 128 -12.72 3.02 -0.56
CA PRO A 128 -12.25 3.20 -1.92
C PRO A 128 -12.61 2.01 -2.83
N LYS A 129 -13.00 0.86 -2.24
CA LYS A 129 -13.44 -0.33 -2.98
C LYS A 129 -14.94 -0.35 -3.21
N TYR A 130 -15.72 0.04 -2.20
CA TYR A 130 -17.18 -0.09 -2.20
C TYR A 130 -17.93 1.25 -2.35
N GLY A 131 -17.21 2.38 -2.30
CA GLY A 131 -17.81 3.70 -2.37
C GLY A 131 -18.55 4.13 -1.10
N ASN A 132 -19.53 5.02 -1.25
CA ASN A 132 -20.40 5.46 -0.15
C ASN A 132 -21.52 4.43 0.08
N VAL A 133 -21.16 3.27 0.60
CA VAL A 133 -22.18 2.30 1.03
C VAL A 133 -22.70 2.75 2.39
N ASN A 134 -23.95 3.23 2.41
CA ASN A 134 -24.64 3.53 3.65
C ASN A 134 -25.05 2.20 4.30
N PRO A 135 -24.69 1.90 5.56
CA PRO A 135 -25.04 0.65 6.23
C PRO A 135 -26.55 0.36 6.20
N SER A 136 -27.36 1.42 6.23
CA SER A 136 -28.83 1.33 6.13
C SER A 136 -29.36 0.98 4.72
N SER A 137 -28.54 1.06 3.67
CA SER A 137 -28.91 0.66 2.31
C SER A 137 -28.55 -0.79 1.99
N LEU A 138 -27.67 -1.39 2.77
CA LEU A 138 -27.41 -2.81 2.78
C LEU A 138 -28.51 -3.47 3.61
N ASN A 139 -29.64 -3.77 2.98
CA ASN A 139 -30.67 -4.65 3.56
C ASN A 139 -30.09 -6.07 3.62
N ILE A 140 -29.06 -6.25 4.47
CA ILE A 140 -28.46 -7.56 4.74
C ILE A 140 -29.42 -8.26 5.66
N ASP A 141 -30.36 -9.00 5.09
CA ASP A 141 -31.09 -10.02 5.85
C ASP A 141 -30.04 -11.03 6.34
N PRO A 142 -29.83 -11.11 7.69
CA PRO A 142 -28.85 -12.03 8.26
C PRO A 142 -29.08 -13.49 7.86
N ARG A 143 -30.24 -13.81 7.27
CA ARG A 143 -30.65 -15.13 6.82
C ARG A 143 -30.25 -15.45 5.39
N ASN A 144 -29.74 -14.48 4.63
CA ASN A 144 -29.36 -14.65 3.23
C ASN A 144 -27.90 -14.24 2.99
N MET A 145 -26.95 -14.92 3.65
CA MET A 145 -25.52 -14.78 3.41
C MET A 145 -25.08 -15.56 2.17
N SER A 146 -25.74 -15.42 1.03
CA SER A 146 -25.19 -15.88 -0.23
C SER A 146 -24.56 -14.69 -0.96
N PRO A 147 -23.24 -14.72 -1.30
CA PRO A 147 -22.66 -13.72 -2.18
C PRO A 147 -23.33 -13.85 -3.54
N THR A 148 -24.06 -12.84 -3.97
CA THR A 148 -24.49 -12.70 -5.36
C THR A 148 -23.25 -12.47 -6.24
N PRO A 149 -23.18 -13.09 -7.41
CA PRO A 149 -22.04 -13.09 -8.31
C PRO A 149 -21.66 -11.71 -8.85
#